data_454ebcfb3336568a3729859fe3af4ac3
#
_entry.id   454ebcfb3336568a3729859fe3af4ac3
#
_cell.length_a   1.000
_cell.length_b   1.000
_cell.length_c   1.000
_cell.angle_alpha   90.00
_cell.angle_beta   90.00
_cell.angle_gamma   90.00
#
_symmetry.space_group_name_H-M   'P 1'
#
loop_
_entity.id
_entity.type
_entity.pdbx_description
1 polymer ?
#
loop_
_entity_poly.entity_id
_entity_poly.type
_entity_poly.pdbx_seq_one_letter_code
_entity_poly.pdbx_strand_id
1 'polypeptide(L)'
;GVAEAEAADYVRSDYLIIFARSAGSFGRGELLNTNKRMSTISAAAFADTKPHYDILDGLRGIAALTVVWFHIFEAFATSHLDQRINHGYLAVDFFFILSGFVIGYAYDDRWKKMTVAEFLKRRLIRLHPMVVIGALIGAVMFYFQGCSVWDVTKVTVPMLLAATLMNACLIPASPGTEIRGLSEMYPLNGPSWSLFFEYAGNILYAFFIRKLSTRALSVVVFLAGCGLAAFAVWGPLGDICVGFAMTEENMVGGSLRLMFAFSAGLLLSRVFKPVHIRGAFWICSLCVVALLSVPRIGGSENLWMNGLYDTFCAVVAFPLLVFLGASGKATDKVTARVCKFLGDISYPLYMVHYPFIYLYYAWVKNGDLTFRESLPCALALFFGSVIP
;
A
#
# COMPACT_ATOMS: atom_id res chain seq x y z
N GLY A 1 -19.67 -4.13 1.51
CA GLY A 1 -20.90 -3.33 1.26
C GLY A 1 -21.32 -2.56 2.47
N VAL A 2 -21.84 -3.21 3.49
CA VAL A 2 -22.26 -2.52 4.74
C VAL A 2 -21.04 -2.01 5.52
N ALA A 3 -19.95 -2.76 5.59
CA ALA A 3 -18.73 -2.35 6.29
C ALA A 3 -17.95 -1.23 5.56
N GLU A 4 -18.00 -1.16 4.23
CA GLU A 4 -17.42 -0.02 3.48
C GLU A 4 -18.28 1.25 3.60
N ALA A 5 -19.59 1.10 3.71
CA ALA A 5 -20.49 2.21 4.01
C ALA A 5 -20.34 2.65 5.47
N GLU A 6 -20.26 1.73 6.42
CA GLU A 6 -20.03 2.04 7.84
C GLU A 6 -18.65 2.60 8.12
N ALA A 7 -17.57 2.11 7.48
CA ALA A 7 -16.24 2.69 7.61
C ALA A 7 -16.14 4.07 6.95
N ALA A 8 -16.77 4.28 5.78
CA ALA A 8 -16.88 5.59 5.17
C ALA A 8 -17.75 6.54 5.99
N ASP A 9 -18.82 6.05 6.62
CA ASP A 9 -19.68 6.83 7.49
C ASP A 9 -19.07 7.06 8.88
N TYR A 10 -18.31 6.12 9.43
CA TYR A 10 -17.60 6.27 10.69
C TYR A 10 -16.48 7.31 10.59
N VAL A 11 -15.61 7.20 9.59
CA VAL A 11 -14.57 8.20 9.29
C VAL A 11 -15.19 9.56 8.96
N ARG A 12 -16.32 9.58 8.25
CA ARG A 12 -17.03 10.80 7.87
C ARG A 12 -17.74 11.49 9.04
N SER A 13 -18.29 10.73 9.96
CA SER A 13 -18.97 11.24 11.16
C SER A 13 -17.98 11.94 12.09
N ASP A 14 -16.84 11.34 12.37
CA ASP A 14 -15.88 11.87 13.33
C ASP A 14 -15.12 13.11 12.78
N TYR A 15 -14.74 13.10 11.50
CA TYR A 15 -14.06 14.26 10.89
C TYR A 15 -14.99 15.46 10.66
N LEU A 16 -16.27 15.24 10.30
CA LEU A 16 -17.26 16.32 10.22
C LEU A 16 -17.61 16.90 11.59
N ILE A 17 -17.61 16.09 12.64
CA ILE A 17 -17.83 16.56 14.02
C ILE A 17 -16.65 17.39 14.50
N ILE A 18 -15.42 17.03 14.16
CA ILE A 18 -14.21 17.78 14.51
C ILE A 18 -14.18 19.10 13.73
N PHE A 19 -14.49 19.10 12.43
CA PHE A 19 -14.51 20.33 11.60
C PHE A 19 -15.69 21.26 11.96
N ALA A 20 -16.87 20.74 12.28
CA ALA A 20 -18.03 21.52 12.67
C ALA A 20 -17.90 22.11 14.08
N ARG A 21 -17.10 21.54 14.97
CA ARG A 21 -16.75 22.12 16.27
C ARG A 21 -15.78 23.29 16.17
N SER A 22 -14.98 23.36 15.13
CA SER A 22 -14.04 24.46 14.89
C SER A 22 -14.67 25.64 14.13
N ALA A 23 -15.75 25.43 13.37
CA ALA A 23 -16.47 26.45 12.58
C ALA A 23 -17.83 26.75 13.22
N GLY A 24 -17.83 27.47 14.34
CA GLY A 24 -19.03 27.78 15.11
C GLY A 24 -20.11 28.57 14.35
N SER A 25 -20.91 27.92 13.51
CA SER A 25 -22.29 28.38 13.19
C SER A 25 -22.92 27.52 12.05
N PHE A 26 -23.57 26.45 12.38
CA PHE A 26 -24.66 25.88 11.56
C PHE A 26 -25.65 25.12 12.44
N GLY A 27 -26.94 25.38 12.26
CA GLY A 27 -27.99 24.79 13.09
C GLY A 27 -28.05 23.27 12.96
N ARG A 28 -28.15 22.60 14.10
CA ARG A 28 -28.16 21.12 14.22
C ARG A 28 -29.20 20.41 13.34
N GLY A 29 -30.28 21.10 12.96
CA GLY A 29 -31.37 20.56 12.14
C GLY A 29 -31.04 20.49 10.64
N GLU A 30 -30.31 21.44 10.09
CA GLU A 30 -29.94 21.45 8.67
C GLU A 30 -28.84 20.44 8.34
N LEU A 31 -27.86 20.28 9.24
CA LEU A 31 -26.80 19.27 9.13
C LEU A 31 -27.36 17.83 9.13
N LEU A 32 -28.34 17.56 9.99
CA LEU A 32 -29.01 16.26 10.06
C LEU A 32 -29.84 15.97 8.81
N ASN A 33 -30.48 16.99 8.25
CA ASN A 33 -31.32 16.84 7.04
C ASN A 33 -30.47 16.67 5.77
N THR A 34 -29.34 17.39 5.67
CA THR A 34 -28.38 17.28 4.57
C THR A 34 -27.66 15.93 4.60
N ASN A 35 -27.26 15.47 5.79
CA ASN A 35 -26.65 14.14 5.98
C ASN A 35 -27.66 13.02 5.67
N LYS A 36 -28.91 13.14 6.09
CA LYS A 36 -29.95 12.15 5.80
C LYS A 36 -30.30 12.10 4.30
N ARG A 37 -30.31 13.23 3.60
CA ARG A 37 -30.51 13.30 2.14
C ARG A 37 -29.30 12.75 1.37
N MET A 38 -28.07 13.06 1.79
CA MET A 38 -26.84 12.54 1.16
C MET A 38 -26.66 11.04 1.42
N SER A 39 -26.98 10.53 2.63
CA SER A 39 -26.92 9.11 2.93
C SER A 39 -27.98 8.30 2.20
N THR A 40 -29.20 8.82 2.05
CA THR A 40 -30.26 8.15 1.26
C THR A 40 -29.97 8.15 -0.24
N ILE A 41 -29.36 9.21 -0.79
CA ILE A 41 -28.96 9.24 -2.21
C ILE A 41 -27.75 8.32 -2.44
N SER A 42 -26.81 8.23 -1.50
CA SER A 42 -25.67 7.31 -1.58
C SER A 42 -26.09 5.84 -1.40
N ALA A 43 -26.93 5.54 -0.43
CA ALA A 43 -27.40 4.17 -0.16
C ALA A 43 -28.34 3.63 -1.27
N ALA A 44 -29.22 4.47 -1.83
CA ALA A 44 -30.10 4.06 -2.92
C ALA A 44 -29.38 3.87 -4.28
N ALA A 45 -28.22 4.54 -4.48
CA ALA A 45 -27.44 4.40 -5.70
C ALA A 45 -26.55 3.15 -5.73
N PHE A 46 -26.25 2.57 -4.58
CA PHE A 46 -25.32 1.43 -4.43
C PHE A 46 -25.75 0.49 -3.32
N ALA A 47 -26.92 -0.13 -3.45
CA ALA A 47 -27.19 -1.35 -2.68
C ALA A 47 -26.16 -2.39 -3.12
N ASP A 48 -25.09 -2.54 -2.35
CA ASP A 48 -23.98 -3.42 -2.69
C ASP A 48 -24.39 -4.86 -2.38
N THR A 49 -24.85 -5.56 -3.41
CA THR A 49 -25.26 -6.95 -3.33
C THR A 49 -24.10 -7.92 -3.55
N LYS A 50 -22.88 -7.39 -3.81
CA LYS A 50 -21.70 -8.24 -4.06
C LYS A 50 -21.10 -8.73 -2.75
N PRO A 51 -20.76 -10.05 -2.64
CA PRO A 51 -20.06 -10.58 -1.48
C PRO A 51 -18.73 -9.87 -1.24
N HIS A 52 -18.40 -9.66 0.02
CA HIS A 52 -17.12 -9.12 0.44
C HIS A 52 -16.04 -10.21 0.49
N TYR A 53 -14.80 -9.86 0.26
CA TYR A 53 -13.67 -10.79 0.29
C TYR A 53 -12.85 -10.63 1.58
N ASP A 54 -13.44 -11.02 2.73
CA ASP A 54 -12.83 -10.87 4.06
C ASP A 54 -11.40 -11.44 4.15
N ILE A 55 -11.16 -12.58 3.49
CA ILE A 55 -9.85 -13.21 3.46
C ILE A 55 -8.82 -12.32 2.76
N LEU A 56 -9.17 -11.68 1.65
CA LEU A 56 -8.25 -10.77 0.94
C LEU A 56 -7.88 -9.55 1.80
N ASP A 57 -8.83 -9.02 2.57
CA ASP A 57 -8.55 -7.94 3.51
C ASP A 57 -7.63 -8.41 4.64
N GLY A 58 -7.88 -9.60 5.20
CA GLY A 58 -6.98 -10.21 6.18
C GLY A 58 -5.56 -10.40 5.64
N LEU A 59 -5.42 -10.90 4.40
CA LEU A 59 -4.12 -11.08 3.76
C LEU A 59 -3.39 -9.76 3.50
N ARG A 60 -4.13 -8.69 3.17
CA ARG A 60 -3.55 -7.34 3.08
C ARG A 60 -2.95 -6.90 4.41
N GLY A 61 -3.62 -7.19 5.54
CA GLY A 61 -3.10 -6.92 6.87
C GLY A 61 -1.85 -7.73 7.21
N ILE A 62 -1.82 -9.01 6.88
CA ILE A 62 -0.61 -9.86 7.04
C ILE A 62 0.57 -9.30 6.24
N ALA A 63 0.35 -8.93 4.97
CA ALA A 63 1.40 -8.33 4.15
C ALA A 63 1.89 -6.99 4.73
N ALA A 64 0.98 -6.13 5.22
CA ALA A 64 1.35 -4.87 5.86
C ALA A 64 2.20 -5.06 7.13
N LEU A 65 1.85 -6.05 7.97
CA LEU A 65 2.66 -6.40 9.15
C LEU A 65 4.06 -6.91 8.75
N THR A 66 4.15 -7.71 7.69
CA THR A 66 5.46 -8.20 7.19
C THR A 66 6.32 -7.05 6.66
N VAL A 67 5.72 -6.01 6.06
CA VAL A 67 6.43 -4.79 5.64
C VAL A 67 7.03 -4.05 6.84
N VAL A 68 6.36 -3.98 7.98
CA VAL A 68 6.93 -3.35 9.19
C VAL A 68 8.20 -4.08 9.62
N TRP A 69 8.19 -5.42 9.64
CA TRP A 69 9.40 -6.21 9.93
C TRP A 69 10.50 -5.98 8.90
N PHE A 70 10.17 -5.94 7.62
CA PHE A 70 11.14 -5.63 6.56
C PHE A 70 11.86 -4.31 6.84
N HIS A 71 11.13 -3.25 7.15
CA HIS A 71 11.70 -1.94 7.43
C HIS A 71 12.47 -1.86 8.77
N ILE A 72 12.09 -2.65 9.79
CA ILE A 72 12.88 -2.78 11.02
C ILE A 72 14.28 -3.33 10.71
N PHE A 73 14.40 -4.29 9.79
CA PHE A 73 15.67 -4.90 9.43
C PHE A 73 16.57 -3.99 8.56
N GLU A 74 16.04 -2.96 7.94
CA GLU A 74 16.85 -1.95 7.21
C GLU A 74 17.87 -1.26 8.13
N ALA A 75 17.55 -1.08 9.41
CA ALA A 75 18.48 -0.47 10.38
C ALA A 75 19.78 -1.27 10.61
N PHE A 76 19.80 -2.56 10.27
CA PHE A 76 20.93 -3.48 10.49
C PHE A 76 21.64 -3.89 9.20
N ALA A 77 21.18 -3.38 8.08
CA ALA A 77 21.78 -3.61 6.77
C ALA A 77 22.72 -2.46 6.38
N THR A 78 23.72 -2.74 5.56
CA THR A 78 24.56 -1.72 4.91
C THR A 78 23.96 -1.31 3.58
N SER A 79 23.21 -2.22 2.97
CA SER A 79 22.44 -2.03 1.72
C SER A 79 21.29 -3.02 1.67
N HIS A 80 20.40 -2.86 0.70
CA HIS A 80 19.33 -3.84 0.46
C HIS A 80 19.86 -5.23 0.07
N LEU A 81 21.14 -5.36 -0.30
CA LEU A 81 21.75 -6.63 -0.71
C LEU A 81 22.05 -7.56 0.48
N ASP A 82 22.31 -7.02 1.66
CA ASP A 82 22.70 -7.77 2.86
C ASP A 82 21.61 -7.82 3.94
N GLN A 83 20.44 -7.26 3.66
CA GLN A 83 19.31 -7.27 4.58
C GLN A 83 18.76 -8.69 4.80
N ARG A 84 18.56 -9.08 6.06
CA ARG A 84 18.15 -10.45 6.43
C ARG A 84 16.73 -10.80 6.02
N ILE A 85 15.75 -9.92 6.27
CA ILE A 85 14.40 -10.03 5.73
C ILE A 85 14.36 -9.12 4.51
N ASN A 86 14.50 -9.69 3.32
CA ASN A 86 14.85 -8.90 2.16
C ASN A 86 13.67 -8.58 1.24
N HIS A 87 12.70 -9.49 1.07
CA HIS A 87 11.69 -9.38 0.02
C HIS A 87 10.40 -8.67 0.45
N GLY A 88 10.39 -7.96 1.59
CA GLY A 88 9.21 -7.20 2.03
C GLY A 88 8.75 -6.11 1.05
N TYR A 89 9.63 -5.59 0.20
CA TYR A 89 9.28 -4.65 -0.87
C TYR A 89 8.30 -5.25 -1.90
N LEU A 90 8.27 -6.57 -2.07
CA LEU A 90 7.32 -7.27 -2.95
C LEU A 90 5.87 -7.22 -2.45
N ALA A 91 5.64 -6.87 -1.18
CA ALA A 91 4.28 -6.67 -0.67
C ALA A 91 3.50 -5.62 -1.47
N VAL A 92 4.18 -4.65 -2.06
CA VAL A 92 3.55 -3.63 -2.91
C VAL A 92 2.95 -4.24 -4.18
N ASP A 93 3.62 -5.23 -4.78
CA ASP A 93 3.09 -5.95 -5.95
C ASP A 93 1.84 -6.73 -5.57
N PHE A 94 1.85 -7.39 -4.41
CA PHE A 94 0.68 -8.04 -3.85
C PHE A 94 -0.48 -7.05 -3.62
N PHE A 95 -0.21 -5.86 -3.07
CA PHE A 95 -1.22 -4.81 -2.90
C PHE A 95 -1.76 -4.29 -4.23
N PHE A 96 -0.92 -4.11 -5.25
CA PHE A 96 -1.39 -3.69 -6.58
C PHE A 96 -2.28 -4.75 -7.24
N ILE A 97 -1.98 -6.05 -7.08
CA ILE A 97 -2.86 -7.13 -7.57
C ILE A 97 -4.19 -7.11 -6.83
N LEU A 98 -4.18 -6.99 -5.49
CA LEU A 98 -5.39 -6.86 -4.68
C LEU A 98 -6.22 -5.64 -5.09
N SER A 99 -5.58 -4.49 -5.29
CA SER A 99 -6.25 -3.26 -5.72
C SER A 99 -6.92 -3.45 -7.09
N GLY A 100 -6.19 -4.01 -8.06
CA GLY A 100 -6.74 -4.32 -9.38
C GLY A 100 -7.92 -5.28 -9.32
N PHE A 101 -7.80 -6.36 -8.54
CA PHE A 101 -8.88 -7.34 -8.35
C PHE A 101 -10.14 -6.72 -7.75
N VAL A 102 -9.99 -5.99 -6.64
CA VAL A 102 -11.11 -5.35 -5.94
C VAL A 102 -11.75 -4.27 -6.81
N ILE A 103 -10.96 -3.47 -7.53
CA ILE A 103 -11.48 -2.42 -8.44
C ILE A 103 -12.24 -3.04 -9.60
N GLY A 104 -11.70 -4.05 -10.26
CA GLY A 104 -12.40 -4.75 -11.34
C GLY A 104 -13.71 -5.37 -10.85
N TYR A 105 -13.65 -6.08 -9.72
CA TYR A 105 -14.84 -6.67 -9.10
C TYR A 105 -15.90 -5.63 -8.71
N ALA A 106 -15.48 -4.52 -8.09
CA ALA A 106 -16.41 -3.51 -7.59
C ALA A 106 -16.99 -2.62 -8.68
N TYR A 107 -16.26 -2.33 -9.78
CA TYR A 107 -16.59 -1.24 -10.67
C TYR A 107 -16.80 -1.61 -12.15
N ASP A 108 -16.29 -2.73 -12.67
CA ASP A 108 -16.35 -3.03 -14.12
C ASP A 108 -17.78 -3.02 -14.70
N ASP A 109 -18.77 -3.45 -13.94
CA ASP A 109 -20.18 -3.48 -14.36
C ASP A 109 -21.00 -2.20 -14.01
N ARG A 110 -20.38 -1.23 -13.33
CA ARG A 110 -21.09 -0.03 -12.80
C ARG A 110 -20.93 1.23 -13.66
N TRP A 111 -20.08 1.20 -14.67
CA TRP A 111 -19.78 2.38 -15.49
C TRP A 111 -20.96 2.95 -16.28
N LYS A 112 -22.06 2.21 -16.42
CA LYS A 112 -23.31 2.74 -17.00
C LYS A 112 -24.03 3.73 -16.05
N LYS A 113 -23.72 3.68 -14.75
CA LYS A 113 -24.36 4.46 -13.68
C LYS A 113 -23.38 5.34 -12.89
N MET A 114 -22.12 5.39 -13.30
CA MET A 114 -21.05 6.09 -12.59
C MET A 114 -20.16 6.84 -13.58
N THR A 115 -19.84 8.09 -13.27
CA THR A 115 -18.89 8.91 -14.03
C THR A 115 -17.45 8.68 -13.56
N VAL A 116 -16.48 9.08 -14.40
CA VAL A 116 -15.05 9.04 -14.03
C VAL A 116 -14.79 9.93 -12.79
N ALA A 117 -15.41 11.09 -12.74
CA ALA A 117 -15.25 12.00 -11.60
C ALA A 117 -15.75 11.40 -10.28
N GLU A 118 -16.90 10.71 -10.30
CA GLU A 118 -17.43 10.00 -9.12
C GLU A 118 -16.51 8.86 -8.68
N PHE A 119 -15.97 8.08 -9.62
CA PHE A 119 -15.00 7.03 -9.31
C PHE A 119 -13.76 7.62 -8.65
N LEU A 120 -13.12 8.62 -9.27
CA LEU A 120 -11.90 9.24 -8.74
C LEU A 120 -12.14 9.90 -7.39
N LYS A 121 -13.30 10.56 -7.20
CA LYS A 121 -13.70 11.15 -5.91
C LYS A 121 -13.79 10.07 -4.80
N ARG A 122 -14.37 8.88 -5.10
CA ARG A 122 -14.44 7.77 -4.14
C ARG A 122 -13.05 7.27 -3.77
N ARG A 123 -12.17 7.13 -4.76
CA ARG A 123 -10.77 6.73 -4.51
C ARG A 123 -10.02 7.76 -3.68
N LEU A 124 -10.20 9.05 -3.99
CA LEU A 124 -9.61 10.15 -3.22
C LEU A 124 -10.07 10.12 -1.75
N ILE A 125 -11.37 10.05 -1.48
CA ILE A 125 -11.92 10.00 -0.13
C ILE A 125 -11.39 8.79 0.65
N ARG A 126 -11.19 7.65 -0.01
CA ARG A 126 -10.70 6.42 0.62
C ARG A 126 -9.21 6.47 0.96
N LEU A 127 -8.38 7.00 0.05
CA LEU A 127 -6.92 6.87 0.16
C LEU A 127 -6.25 8.11 0.75
N HIS A 128 -6.69 9.31 0.37
CA HIS A 128 -5.96 10.55 0.64
C HIS A 128 -5.88 10.99 2.10
N PRO A 129 -6.89 10.78 2.95
CA PRO A 129 -6.81 11.19 4.35
C PRO A 129 -5.59 10.60 5.08
N MET A 130 -5.28 9.32 4.85
CA MET A 130 -4.13 8.67 5.48
C MET A 130 -2.77 9.15 4.90
N VAL A 131 -2.74 9.58 3.64
CA VAL A 131 -1.56 10.24 3.06
C VAL A 131 -1.23 11.52 3.81
N VAL A 132 -2.25 12.36 4.04
CA VAL A 132 -2.10 13.61 4.78
C VAL A 132 -1.68 13.34 6.23
N ILE A 133 -2.32 12.40 6.91
CA ILE A 133 -1.97 12.02 8.30
C ILE A 133 -0.53 11.52 8.37
N GLY A 134 -0.11 10.61 7.48
CA GLY A 134 1.25 10.09 7.43
C GLY A 134 2.30 11.19 7.18
N ALA A 135 2.01 12.14 6.28
CA ALA A 135 2.87 13.29 6.02
C ALA A 135 3.00 14.21 7.25
N LEU A 136 1.90 14.48 7.96
CA LEU A 136 1.90 15.29 9.17
C LEU A 136 2.66 14.63 10.31
N ILE A 137 2.47 13.32 10.54
CA ILE A 137 3.25 12.57 11.54
C ILE A 137 4.73 12.63 11.19
N GLY A 138 5.10 12.40 9.92
CA GLY A 138 6.48 12.49 9.44
C GLY A 138 7.09 13.87 9.66
N ALA A 139 6.33 14.95 9.42
CA ALA A 139 6.77 16.32 9.65
C ALA A 139 7.01 16.62 11.13
N VAL A 140 6.09 16.24 12.01
CA VAL A 140 6.21 16.44 13.47
C VAL A 140 7.41 15.68 14.03
N MET A 141 7.70 14.50 13.51
CA MET A 141 8.80 13.66 14.00
C MET A 141 10.14 13.97 13.34
N PHE A 142 10.18 14.77 12.26
CA PHE A 142 11.34 14.90 11.38
C PHE A 142 12.64 15.26 12.12
N TYR A 143 12.61 16.26 12.99
CA TYR A 143 13.82 16.71 13.71
C TYR A 143 14.30 15.74 14.80
N PHE A 144 13.48 14.77 15.19
CA PHE A 144 13.87 13.69 16.12
C PHE A 144 14.52 12.51 15.41
N GLN A 145 14.55 12.50 14.08
CA GLN A 145 14.99 11.40 13.25
C GLN A 145 16.43 11.58 12.72
N GLY A 146 17.20 12.57 13.23
CA GLY A 146 18.57 12.84 12.78
C GLY A 146 19.53 11.71 13.15
N CYS A 147 20.42 11.34 12.23
CA CYS A 147 21.48 10.34 12.46
C CYS A 147 22.67 10.56 11.52
N SER A 148 23.68 9.71 11.64
CA SER A 148 24.91 9.76 10.81
C SER A 148 24.66 9.57 9.30
N VAL A 149 23.50 8.99 8.92
CA VAL A 149 23.15 8.73 7.52
C VAL A 149 22.51 9.95 6.84
N TRP A 150 21.73 10.75 7.62
CA TRP A 150 21.11 11.97 7.13
C TRP A 150 21.09 13.06 8.21
N ASP A 151 21.39 14.29 7.80
CA ASP A 151 21.49 15.45 8.67
C ASP A 151 20.24 16.31 8.61
N VAL A 152 19.35 16.16 9.60
CA VAL A 152 18.12 16.96 9.68
C VAL A 152 18.37 18.42 10.09
N THR A 153 19.56 18.77 10.60
CA THR A 153 19.84 20.14 11.09
C THR A 153 20.00 21.15 9.96
N LYS A 154 20.29 20.69 8.76
CA LYS A 154 20.38 21.52 7.55
C LYS A 154 19.02 21.89 6.95
N VAL A 155 17.95 21.23 7.40
CA VAL A 155 16.60 21.46 6.89
C VAL A 155 15.92 22.56 7.68
N THR A 156 15.62 23.65 7.00
CA THR A 156 14.92 24.79 7.61
C THR A 156 13.41 24.52 7.72
N VAL A 157 12.72 25.23 8.63
CA VAL A 157 11.27 25.10 8.78
C VAL A 157 10.50 25.34 7.46
N PRO A 158 10.82 26.36 6.64
CA PRO A 158 10.18 26.50 5.33
C PRO A 158 10.38 25.32 4.39
N MET A 159 11.57 24.70 4.38
CA MET A 159 11.82 23.48 3.59
C MET A 159 10.96 22.31 4.09
N LEU A 160 10.87 22.12 5.40
CA LEU A 160 10.02 21.10 6.00
C LEU A 160 8.54 21.31 5.67
N LEU A 161 8.05 22.55 5.75
CA LEU A 161 6.67 22.88 5.38
C LEU A 161 6.39 22.61 3.89
N ALA A 162 7.32 22.98 3.00
CA ALA A 162 7.21 22.68 1.58
C ALA A 162 7.17 21.16 1.32
N ALA A 163 8.07 20.41 1.93
CA ALA A 163 8.09 18.95 1.83
C ALA A 163 6.81 18.31 2.39
N THR A 164 6.26 18.86 3.49
CA THR A 164 5.00 18.40 4.06
C THR A 164 3.83 18.61 3.10
N LEU A 165 3.75 19.79 2.48
CA LEU A 165 2.71 20.07 1.47
C LEU A 165 2.85 19.17 0.24
N MET A 166 4.07 19.00 -0.27
CA MET A 166 4.33 18.11 -1.40
C MET A 166 3.94 16.66 -1.07
N ASN A 167 4.36 16.13 0.07
CA ASN A 167 4.00 14.76 0.48
C ASN A 167 2.49 14.63 0.70
N ALA A 168 1.84 15.60 1.34
CA ALA A 168 0.39 15.59 1.56
C ALA A 168 -0.40 15.65 0.25
N CYS A 169 0.13 16.31 -0.79
CA CYS A 169 -0.48 16.38 -2.12
C CYS A 169 -0.02 15.25 -3.07
N LEU A 170 0.82 14.31 -2.60
CA LEU A 170 1.48 13.29 -3.43
C LEU A 170 2.25 13.88 -4.62
N ILE A 171 2.86 15.04 -4.44
CA ILE A 171 3.80 15.63 -5.41
C ILE A 171 5.19 15.07 -5.08
N PRO A 172 5.82 14.32 -6.00
CA PRO A 172 7.10 13.70 -5.71
C PRO A 172 8.24 14.73 -5.68
N ALA A 173 9.14 14.59 -4.73
CA ALA A 173 10.39 15.36 -4.69
C ALA A 173 11.42 14.72 -5.63
N SER A 174 12.22 15.56 -6.29
CA SER A 174 13.34 15.10 -7.11
C SER A 174 14.57 14.79 -6.22
N PRO A 175 15.48 13.90 -6.67
CA PRO A 175 16.65 13.48 -5.89
C PRO A 175 17.51 14.64 -5.37
N GLY A 176 17.63 15.74 -6.09
CA GLY A 176 18.43 16.89 -5.68
C GLY A 176 17.72 17.90 -4.77
N THR A 177 16.41 17.74 -4.51
CA THR A 177 15.58 18.71 -3.78
C THR A 177 14.90 18.12 -2.55
N GLU A 178 14.97 16.81 -2.37
CA GLU A 178 14.38 16.17 -1.21
C GLU A 178 15.22 16.43 0.06
N ILE A 179 14.55 16.49 1.21
CA ILE A 179 15.12 17.05 2.46
C ILE A 179 15.89 16.04 3.29
N ARG A 180 15.89 14.73 2.96
CA ARG A 180 16.55 13.69 3.75
C ARG A 180 17.88 13.24 3.17
N GLY A 181 18.12 13.44 1.88
CA GLY A 181 19.34 13.03 1.19
C GLY A 181 19.36 11.56 0.77
N LEU A 182 18.21 10.87 0.78
CA LEU A 182 18.04 9.48 0.40
C LEU A 182 17.48 9.30 -1.02
N SER A 183 17.27 10.39 -1.74
CA SER A 183 16.62 10.43 -3.06
C SER A 183 15.17 9.94 -3.06
N GLU A 184 14.51 9.88 -1.93
CA GLU A 184 13.13 9.42 -1.81
C GLU A 184 12.13 10.45 -2.36
N MET A 185 11.13 9.97 -3.11
CA MET A 185 10.03 10.81 -3.63
C MET A 185 9.26 11.49 -2.49
N TYR A 186 9.16 10.84 -1.32
CA TYR A 186 8.37 11.27 -0.17
C TYR A 186 9.18 11.15 1.12
N PRO A 187 10.11 12.08 1.37
CA PRO A 187 11.08 11.97 2.46
C PRO A 187 10.49 12.04 3.88
N LEU A 188 9.21 12.38 4.03
CA LEU A 188 8.50 12.37 5.31
C LEU A 188 7.80 11.03 5.57
N ASN A 189 7.42 10.31 4.50
CA ASN A 189 6.74 9.03 4.59
C ASN A 189 7.02 8.21 3.32
N GLY A 190 8.14 7.50 3.31
CA GLY A 190 8.63 6.74 2.16
C GLY A 190 7.54 5.93 1.43
N PRO A 191 6.75 5.08 2.11
CA PRO A 191 5.72 4.24 1.48
C PRO A 191 4.67 4.98 0.64
N SER A 192 4.56 6.31 0.75
CA SER A 192 3.67 7.12 -0.10
C SER A 192 3.94 6.97 -1.60
N TRP A 193 5.15 6.51 -1.99
CA TRP A 193 5.47 6.23 -3.38
C TRP A 193 4.52 5.20 -4.03
N SER A 194 4.13 4.19 -3.30
CA SER A 194 3.21 3.17 -3.81
C SER A 194 1.81 3.73 -4.05
N LEU A 195 1.38 4.69 -3.22
CA LEU A 195 0.11 5.39 -3.41
C LEU A 195 0.13 6.29 -4.65
N PHE A 196 1.26 6.94 -4.95
CA PHE A 196 1.42 7.67 -6.20
C PHE A 196 1.15 6.76 -7.41
N PHE A 197 1.74 5.56 -7.44
CA PHE A 197 1.47 4.58 -8.47
C PHE A 197 0.05 4.02 -8.40
N GLU A 198 -0.53 3.81 -7.22
CA GLU A 198 -1.92 3.38 -7.10
C GLU A 198 -2.90 4.41 -7.68
N TYR A 199 -2.67 5.71 -7.46
CA TYR A 199 -3.46 6.75 -8.12
C TYR A 199 -3.28 6.73 -9.64
N ALA A 200 -2.06 6.56 -10.14
CA ALA A 200 -1.81 6.38 -11.56
C ALA A 200 -2.59 5.19 -12.13
N GLY A 201 -2.58 4.03 -11.43
CA GLY A 201 -3.35 2.85 -11.79
C GLY A 201 -4.86 3.10 -11.83
N ASN A 202 -5.39 3.83 -10.85
CA ASN A 202 -6.82 4.21 -10.82
C ASN A 202 -7.19 5.12 -12.00
N ILE A 203 -6.33 6.07 -12.37
CA ILE A 203 -6.53 6.96 -13.51
C ILE A 203 -6.47 6.15 -14.81
N LEU A 204 -5.45 5.32 -14.99
CA LEU A 204 -5.31 4.44 -16.16
C LEU A 204 -6.51 3.51 -16.31
N TYR A 205 -7.00 2.93 -15.22
CA TYR A 205 -8.21 2.12 -15.22
C TYR A 205 -9.43 2.93 -15.69
N ALA A 206 -9.67 4.09 -15.08
CA ALA A 206 -10.85 4.89 -15.35
C ALA A 206 -10.92 5.40 -16.80
N PHE A 207 -9.79 5.74 -17.41
CA PHE A 207 -9.77 6.31 -18.77
C PHE A 207 -9.55 5.26 -19.86
N PHE A 208 -8.76 4.22 -19.59
CA PHE A 208 -8.26 3.30 -20.62
C PHE A 208 -8.59 1.84 -20.35
N ILE A 209 -8.08 1.25 -19.26
CA ILE A 209 -8.03 -0.21 -19.07
C ILE A 209 -9.44 -0.81 -18.98
N ARG A 210 -10.39 -0.13 -18.35
CA ARG A 210 -11.79 -0.58 -18.25
C ARG A 210 -12.47 -0.82 -19.60
N LYS A 211 -11.99 -0.13 -20.66
CA LYS A 211 -12.54 -0.24 -22.02
C LYS A 211 -11.95 -1.42 -22.80
N LEU A 212 -10.87 -2.01 -22.32
CA LEU A 212 -10.25 -3.14 -22.99
C LEU A 212 -11.12 -4.38 -22.86
N SER A 213 -11.19 -5.17 -23.94
CA SER A 213 -11.74 -6.51 -23.86
C SER A 213 -10.85 -7.40 -22.98
N THR A 214 -11.41 -8.49 -22.46
CA THR A 214 -10.62 -9.44 -21.65
C THR A 214 -9.40 -9.98 -22.43
N ARG A 215 -9.55 -10.22 -23.73
CA ARG A 215 -8.44 -10.64 -24.59
C ARG A 215 -7.34 -9.58 -24.70
N ALA A 216 -7.72 -8.31 -24.94
CA ALA A 216 -6.77 -7.21 -25.00
C ALA A 216 -6.06 -6.99 -23.66
N LEU A 217 -6.81 -7.08 -22.54
CA LEU A 217 -6.23 -7.00 -21.20
C LEU A 217 -5.25 -8.15 -20.94
N SER A 218 -5.55 -9.38 -21.40
CA SER A 218 -4.60 -10.52 -21.29
C SER A 218 -3.30 -10.25 -22.03
N VAL A 219 -3.35 -9.61 -23.20
CA VAL A 219 -2.13 -9.21 -23.94
C VAL A 219 -1.34 -8.15 -23.14
N VAL A 220 -2.03 -7.16 -22.57
CA VAL A 220 -1.37 -6.14 -21.73
C VAL A 220 -0.68 -6.79 -20.52
N VAL A 221 -1.36 -7.70 -19.82
CA VAL A 221 -0.79 -8.43 -18.67
C VAL A 221 0.43 -9.26 -19.11
N PHE A 222 0.34 -9.97 -20.22
CA PHE A 222 1.45 -10.76 -20.72
C PHE A 222 2.67 -9.91 -21.06
N LEU A 223 2.48 -8.82 -21.81
CA LEU A 223 3.57 -7.92 -22.19
C LEU A 223 4.19 -7.21 -20.99
N ALA A 224 3.34 -6.74 -20.05
CA ALA A 224 3.81 -6.12 -18.81
C ALA A 224 4.58 -7.13 -17.93
N GLY A 225 4.12 -8.39 -17.86
CA GLY A 225 4.81 -9.48 -17.16
C GLY A 225 6.17 -9.80 -17.77
N CYS A 226 6.27 -9.87 -19.10
CA CYS A 226 7.54 -10.03 -19.79
C CYS A 226 8.49 -8.85 -19.53
N GLY A 227 7.98 -7.61 -19.57
CA GLY A 227 8.75 -6.42 -19.27
C GLY A 227 9.25 -6.39 -17.83
N LEU A 228 8.40 -6.74 -16.86
CA LEU A 228 8.77 -6.84 -15.45
C LEU A 228 9.83 -7.92 -15.22
N ALA A 229 9.66 -9.11 -15.81
CA ALA A 229 10.63 -10.20 -15.73
C ALA A 229 11.98 -9.80 -16.35
N ALA A 230 11.97 -9.16 -17.50
CA ALA A 230 13.17 -8.63 -18.15
C ALA A 230 13.88 -7.61 -17.25
N PHE A 231 13.14 -6.68 -16.68
CA PHE A 231 13.69 -5.68 -15.76
C PHE A 231 14.29 -6.32 -14.50
N ALA A 232 13.59 -7.27 -13.89
CA ALA A 232 14.05 -7.96 -12.68
C ALA A 232 15.33 -8.78 -12.91
N VAL A 233 15.39 -9.53 -14.04
CA VAL A 233 16.47 -10.50 -14.28
C VAL A 233 17.69 -9.83 -14.92
N TRP A 234 17.49 -8.91 -15.84
CA TRP A 234 18.56 -8.27 -16.62
C TRP A 234 18.80 -6.80 -16.25
N GLY A 235 18.00 -6.26 -15.34
CA GLY A 235 18.22 -4.92 -14.82
C GLY A 235 19.47 -4.84 -13.93
N PRO A 236 19.96 -3.61 -13.65
CA PRO A 236 21.24 -3.40 -12.97
C PRO A 236 21.25 -3.89 -11.51
N LEU A 237 20.08 -3.98 -10.86
CA LEU A 237 19.96 -4.38 -9.46
C LEU A 237 19.67 -5.89 -9.30
N GLY A 238 19.18 -6.55 -10.36
CA GLY A 238 18.73 -7.95 -10.28
C GLY A 238 17.58 -8.15 -9.31
N ASP A 239 16.71 -7.14 -9.22
CA ASP A 239 15.50 -7.14 -8.38
C ASP A 239 14.49 -6.08 -8.86
N ILE A 240 13.34 -6.00 -8.19
CA ILE A 240 12.33 -4.96 -8.41
C ILE A 240 12.14 -4.07 -7.18
N CYS A 241 13.18 -3.91 -6.34
CA CYS A 241 13.17 -2.99 -5.21
C CYS A 241 13.33 -1.54 -5.68
N VAL A 242 12.36 -1.05 -6.47
CA VAL A 242 12.34 0.23 -7.15
C VAL A 242 10.95 0.87 -7.10
N GLY A 243 10.86 2.16 -7.40
CA GLY A 243 9.63 2.94 -7.44
C GLY A 243 9.61 4.08 -6.43
N PHE A 244 10.54 4.12 -5.49
CA PHE A 244 10.57 5.08 -4.39
C PHE A 244 11.32 6.39 -4.67
N ALA A 245 11.99 6.50 -5.84
CA ALA A 245 12.76 7.68 -6.24
C ALA A 245 12.36 8.19 -7.64
N MET A 246 12.61 9.48 -7.91
CA MET A 246 12.39 10.11 -9.23
C MET A 246 13.61 9.92 -10.14
N THR A 247 14.14 8.70 -10.21
CA THR A 247 15.18 8.29 -11.16
C THR A 247 14.58 7.46 -12.29
N GLU A 248 15.26 7.38 -13.42
CA GLU A 248 14.77 6.61 -14.57
C GLU A 248 14.46 5.16 -14.20
N GLU A 249 15.37 4.47 -13.51
CA GLU A 249 15.19 3.09 -13.07
C GLU A 249 13.97 2.91 -12.16
N ASN A 250 13.81 3.81 -11.18
CA ASN A 250 12.69 3.76 -10.24
C ASN A 250 11.34 4.01 -10.94
N MET A 251 11.31 4.97 -11.88
CA MET A 251 10.08 5.28 -12.60
C MET A 251 9.70 4.19 -13.61
N VAL A 252 10.68 3.64 -14.34
CA VAL A 252 10.44 2.52 -15.25
C VAL A 252 10.01 1.27 -14.46
N GLY A 253 10.80 0.89 -13.46
CA GLY A 253 10.51 -0.30 -12.66
C GLY A 253 9.19 -0.19 -11.90
N GLY A 254 8.92 0.95 -11.23
CA GLY A 254 7.66 1.22 -10.55
C GLY A 254 6.44 1.16 -11.51
N SER A 255 6.61 1.70 -12.73
CA SER A 255 5.57 1.62 -13.76
C SER A 255 5.32 0.18 -14.23
N LEU A 256 6.36 -0.61 -14.43
CA LEU A 256 6.23 -2.03 -14.81
C LEU A 256 5.55 -2.85 -13.70
N ARG A 257 5.94 -2.64 -12.43
CA ARG A 257 5.29 -3.25 -11.27
C ARG A 257 3.80 -2.95 -11.24
N LEU A 258 3.43 -1.65 -11.34
CA LEU A 258 2.03 -1.23 -11.40
C LEU A 258 1.30 -1.86 -12.58
N MET A 259 1.84 -1.71 -13.80
CA MET A 259 1.17 -2.16 -15.02
C MET A 259 0.90 -3.65 -15.02
N PHE A 260 1.86 -4.46 -14.58
CA PHE A 260 1.65 -5.89 -14.45
C PHE A 260 0.66 -6.20 -13.33
N ALA A 261 0.99 -5.83 -12.09
CA ALA A 261 0.27 -6.31 -10.91
C ALA A 261 -1.19 -5.82 -10.89
N PHE A 262 -1.42 -4.55 -11.16
CA PHE A 262 -2.77 -3.97 -11.18
C PHE A 262 -3.60 -4.55 -12.34
N SER A 263 -3.03 -4.68 -13.54
CA SER A 263 -3.75 -5.26 -14.69
C SER A 263 -4.00 -6.75 -14.51
N ALA A 264 -3.08 -7.50 -13.89
CA ALA A 264 -3.26 -8.91 -13.55
C ALA A 264 -4.41 -9.09 -12.55
N GLY A 265 -4.50 -8.24 -11.53
CA GLY A 265 -5.63 -8.21 -10.60
C GLY A 265 -6.96 -7.94 -11.31
N LEU A 266 -7.01 -6.95 -12.20
CA LEU A 266 -8.19 -6.66 -13.03
C LEU A 266 -8.57 -7.84 -13.94
N LEU A 267 -7.59 -8.44 -14.61
CA LEU A 267 -7.83 -9.62 -15.44
C LEU A 267 -8.39 -10.77 -14.61
N LEU A 268 -7.77 -11.02 -13.46
CA LEU A 268 -8.21 -12.06 -12.54
C LEU A 268 -9.67 -11.84 -12.12
N SER A 269 -10.08 -10.61 -11.78
CA SER A 269 -11.46 -10.31 -11.41
C SER A 269 -12.47 -10.62 -12.52
N ARG A 270 -12.08 -10.49 -13.80
CA ARG A 270 -12.93 -10.77 -14.96
C ARG A 270 -13.08 -12.26 -15.28
N VAL A 271 -12.03 -13.04 -15.01
CA VAL A 271 -12.01 -14.49 -15.34
C VAL A 271 -12.24 -15.36 -14.11
N PHE A 272 -12.36 -14.76 -12.93
CA PHE A 272 -12.44 -15.45 -11.65
C PHE A 272 -13.64 -16.38 -11.58
N LYS A 273 -13.35 -17.62 -11.23
CA LYS A 273 -14.35 -18.62 -10.86
C LYS A 273 -13.91 -19.22 -9.53
N PRO A 274 -14.66 -19.01 -8.44
CA PRO A 274 -14.25 -19.49 -7.13
C PRO A 274 -14.19 -21.03 -7.09
N VAL A 275 -13.16 -21.53 -6.42
CA VAL A 275 -13.03 -22.93 -6.02
C VAL A 275 -13.20 -23.03 -4.50
N HIS A 276 -13.69 -24.15 -3.99
CA HIS A 276 -13.89 -24.28 -2.56
C HIS A 276 -12.58 -24.67 -1.86
N ILE A 277 -12.02 -23.75 -1.07
CA ILE A 277 -10.75 -23.94 -0.34
C ILE A 277 -10.99 -23.76 1.15
N ARG A 278 -10.80 -24.83 1.92
CA ARG A 278 -10.84 -24.79 3.38
C ARG A 278 -9.52 -24.22 3.92
N GLY A 279 -9.60 -23.34 4.93
CA GLY A 279 -8.41 -22.79 5.57
C GLY A 279 -7.58 -21.85 4.68
N ALA A 280 -8.16 -21.30 3.59
CA ALA A 280 -7.47 -20.45 2.62
C ALA A 280 -6.73 -19.28 3.28
N PHE A 281 -7.34 -18.64 4.29
CA PHE A 281 -6.70 -17.54 5.02
C PHE A 281 -5.36 -17.95 5.64
N TRP A 282 -5.33 -19.03 6.39
CA TRP A 282 -4.12 -19.46 7.11
C TRP A 282 -3.02 -19.95 6.17
N ILE A 283 -3.40 -20.70 5.13
CA ILE A 283 -2.45 -21.18 4.11
C ILE A 283 -1.86 -20.01 3.35
N CYS A 284 -2.68 -19.10 2.84
CA CYS A 284 -2.21 -17.93 2.11
C CYS A 284 -1.40 -16.98 3.00
N SER A 285 -1.78 -16.80 4.27
CA SER A 285 -1.01 -15.99 5.24
C SER A 285 0.38 -16.54 5.46
N LEU A 286 0.50 -17.85 5.67
CA LEU A 286 1.81 -18.51 5.80
C LEU A 286 2.66 -18.33 4.53
N CYS A 287 2.06 -18.50 3.35
CA CYS A 287 2.76 -18.30 2.07
C CYS A 287 3.21 -16.83 1.90
N VAL A 288 2.35 -15.84 2.21
CA VAL A 288 2.72 -14.41 2.13
C VAL A 288 3.92 -14.12 3.03
N VAL A 289 3.84 -14.52 4.31
CA VAL A 289 4.95 -14.31 5.25
C VAL A 289 6.22 -15.01 4.78
N ALA A 290 6.13 -16.27 4.35
CA ALA A 290 7.28 -17.03 3.89
C ALA A 290 7.94 -16.35 2.67
N LEU A 291 7.16 -15.98 1.64
CA LEU A 291 7.68 -15.37 0.42
C LEU A 291 8.31 -13.99 0.68
N LEU A 292 7.71 -13.18 1.54
CA LEU A 292 8.24 -11.84 1.85
C LEU A 292 9.43 -11.85 2.82
N SER A 293 9.67 -12.94 3.52
CA SER A 293 10.74 -13.05 4.53
C SER A 293 12.03 -13.72 4.02
N VAL A 294 12.04 -14.20 2.78
CA VAL A 294 13.23 -14.85 2.20
C VAL A 294 14.39 -13.86 2.17
N PRO A 295 15.61 -14.26 2.57
CA PRO A 295 16.83 -13.48 2.35
C PRO A 295 17.13 -13.32 0.86
N ARG A 296 17.99 -12.35 0.50
CA ARG A 296 18.42 -12.18 -0.88
C ARG A 296 19.06 -13.45 -1.43
N ILE A 297 18.70 -13.79 -2.67
CA ILE A 297 19.15 -15.01 -3.35
C ILE A 297 20.29 -14.66 -4.30
N GLY A 298 21.34 -15.48 -4.36
CA GLY A 298 22.46 -15.32 -5.30
C GLY A 298 23.53 -14.31 -4.89
N GLY A 299 23.32 -13.57 -3.80
CA GLY A 299 24.28 -12.57 -3.31
C GLY A 299 24.53 -11.45 -4.31
N SER A 300 25.71 -10.83 -4.24
CA SER A 300 26.14 -9.76 -5.17
C SER A 300 26.66 -10.27 -6.52
N GLU A 301 27.04 -11.54 -6.61
CA GLU A 301 27.65 -12.10 -7.84
C GLU A 301 26.60 -12.64 -8.82
N ASN A 302 25.46 -13.11 -8.31
CA ASN A 302 24.39 -13.71 -9.13
C ASN A 302 23.06 -12.95 -8.97
N LEU A 303 23.09 -11.67 -9.29
CA LEU A 303 21.91 -10.77 -9.14
C LEU A 303 20.65 -11.30 -9.83
N TRP A 304 20.81 -11.90 -11.02
CA TRP A 304 19.71 -12.47 -11.82
C TRP A 304 18.90 -13.54 -11.06
N MET A 305 19.52 -14.26 -10.10
CA MET A 305 18.81 -15.28 -9.32
C MET A 305 17.74 -14.65 -8.43
N ASN A 306 18.03 -13.50 -7.83
CA ASN A 306 17.05 -12.74 -7.07
C ASN A 306 15.95 -12.19 -7.99
N GLY A 307 16.32 -11.68 -9.17
CA GLY A 307 15.36 -11.24 -10.18
C GLY A 307 14.40 -12.33 -10.64
N LEU A 308 14.87 -13.59 -10.75
CA LEU A 308 13.99 -14.74 -11.01
C LEU A 308 13.02 -15.00 -9.85
N TYR A 309 13.50 -14.88 -8.61
CA TYR A 309 12.65 -15.02 -7.42
C TYR A 309 11.57 -13.94 -7.38
N ASP A 310 11.93 -12.70 -7.60
CA ASP A 310 11.01 -11.58 -7.65
C ASP A 310 9.95 -11.76 -8.74
N THR A 311 10.42 -12.17 -9.94
CA THR A 311 9.53 -12.50 -11.06
C THR A 311 8.55 -13.63 -10.69
N PHE A 312 9.03 -14.71 -10.08
CA PHE A 312 8.17 -15.79 -9.62
C PHE A 312 7.13 -15.29 -8.60
N CYS A 313 7.55 -14.53 -7.62
CA CYS A 313 6.63 -13.97 -6.61
C CYS A 313 5.57 -13.07 -7.25
N ALA A 314 6.00 -12.08 -8.04
CA ALA A 314 5.10 -11.08 -8.60
C ALA A 314 4.17 -11.67 -9.67
N VAL A 315 4.72 -12.49 -10.60
CA VAL A 315 4.00 -12.95 -11.79
C VAL A 315 3.20 -14.23 -11.54
N VAL A 316 3.63 -15.09 -10.63
CA VAL A 316 3.00 -16.39 -10.40
C VAL A 316 2.39 -16.50 -9.00
N ALA A 317 3.20 -16.32 -7.96
CA ALA A 317 2.77 -16.63 -6.60
C ALA A 317 1.67 -15.70 -6.11
N PHE A 318 1.83 -14.38 -6.27
CA PHE A 318 0.84 -13.41 -5.76
C PHE A 318 -0.50 -13.45 -6.51
N PRO A 319 -0.59 -13.52 -7.84
CA PRO A 319 -1.86 -13.76 -8.51
C PRO A 319 -2.55 -15.04 -8.05
N LEU A 320 -1.78 -16.11 -7.82
CA LEU A 320 -2.32 -17.37 -7.29
C LEU A 320 -2.83 -17.20 -5.86
N LEU A 321 -2.10 -16.51 -4.98
CA LEU A 321 -2.53 -16.26 -3.60
C LEU A 321 -3.80 -15.40 -3.56
N VAL A 322 -3.93 -14.41 -4.44
CA VAL A 322 -5.18 -13.62 -4.56
C VAL A 322 -6.33 -14.49 -5.05
N PHE A 323 -6.10 -15.36 -6.03
CA PHE A 323 -7.11 -16.32 -6.48
C PHE A 323 -7.55 -17.28 -5.37
N LEU A 324 -6.60 -17.87 -4.63
CA LEU A 324 -6.88 -18.80 -3.53
C LEU A 324 -7.61 -18.09 -2.38
N GLY A 325 -7.15 -16.87 -2.00
CA GLY A 325 -7.78 -16.06 -0.97
C GLY A 325 -9.21 -15.64 -1.33
N ALA A 326 -9.44 -15.22 -2.58
CA ALA A 326 -10.76 -14.88 -3.09
C ALA A 326 -11.71 -16.08 -3.16
N SER A 327 -11.15 -17.29 -3.34
CA SER A 327 -11.92 -18.55 -3.39
C SER A 327 -12.32 -19.06 -2.01
N GLY A 328 -11.63 -18.63 -0.95
CA GLY A 328 -11.91 -19.05 0.42
C GLY A 328 -13.06 -18.28 1.05
N LYS A 329 -13.58 -18.84 2.14
CA LYS A 329 -14.58 -18.19 3.01
C LYS A 329 -14.14 -18.31 4.47
N ALA A 330 -14.28 -17.24 5.23
CA ALA A 330 -14.10 -17.25 6.67
C ALA A 330 -15.35 -17.85 7.31
N THR A 331 -15.36 -19.17 7.47
CA THR A 331 -16.56 -19.91 7.95
C THR A 331 -16.67 -19.97 9.47
N ASP A 332 -15.55 -19.79 10.16
CA ASP A 332 -15.50 -19.77 11.63
C ASP A 332 -15.35 -18.36 12.18
N LYS A 333 -15.85 -18.14 13.39
CA LYS A 333 -15.87 -16.81 14.05
C LYS A 333 -14.47 -16.26 14.33
N VAL A 334 -13.48 -17.11 14.53
CA VAL A 334 -12.09 -16.67 14.82
C VAL A 334 -11.47 -16.11 13.56
N THR A 335 -11.48 -16.90 12.47
CA THR A 335 -10.95 -16.45 11.17
C THR A 335 -11.64 -15.17 10.69
N ALA A 336 -12.97 -15.09 10.83
CA ALA A 336 -13.71 -13.88 10.44
C ALA A 336 -13.29 -12.63 11.24
N ARG A 337 -13.12 -12.75 12.56
CA ARG A 337 -12.66 -11.64 13.41
C ARG A 337 -11.22 -11.23 13.08
N VAL A 338 -10.34 -12.20 12.88
CA VAL A 338 -8.94 -11.95 12.54
C VAL A 338 -8.84 -11.25 11.17
N CYS A 339 -9.56 -11.75 10.16
CA CYS A 339 -9.58 -11.12 8.82
C CYS A 339 -10.11 -9.68 8.90
N LYS A 340 -11.22 -9.46 9.64
CA LYS A 340 -11.78 -8.12 9.83
C LYS A 340 -10.76 -7.19 10.50
N PHE A 341 -10.22 -7.59 11.64
CA PHE A 341 -9.23 -6.78 12.37
C PHE A 341 -8.01 -6.42 11.50
N LEU A 342 -7.41 -7.42 10.86
CA LEU A 342 -6.26 -7.22 9.98
C LEU A 342 -6.59 -6.33 8.76
N GLY A 343 -7.79 -6.49 8.21
CA GLY A 343 -8.28 -5.65 7.12
C GLY A 343 -8.43 -4.19 7.54
N ASP A 344 -9.05 -3.95 8.69
CA ASP A 344 -9.31 -2.61 9.24
C ASP A 344 -8.00 -1.84 9.51
N ILE A 345 -6.98 -2.51 10.08
CA ILE A 345 -5.68 -1.87 10.37
C ILE A 345 -4.74 -1.78 9.17
N SER A 346 -4.94 -2.56 8.12
CA SER A 346 -3.94 -2.75 7.04
C SER A 346 -3.48 -1.46 6.38
N TYR A 347 -4.42 -0.60 6.01
CA TYR A 347 -4.12 0.65 5.33
C TYR A 347 -3.60 1.75 6.27
N PRO A 348 -4.23 2.02 7.43
CA PRO A 348 -3.65 2.92 8.43
C PRO A 348 -2.23 2.53 8.82
N LEU A 349 -2.01 1.26 9.16
CA LEU A 349 -0.69 0.72 9.49
C LEU A 349 0.34 1.03 8.40
N TYR A 350 0.01 0.68 7.14
CA TYR A 350 0.90 0.89 6.01
C TYR A 350 1.26 2.38 5.82
N MET A 351 0.34 3.30 6.10
CA MET A 351 0.55 4.72 5.90
C MET A 351 1.22 5.45 7.07
N VAL A 352 1.21 4.88 8.28
CA VAL A 352 1.73 5.60 9.46
C VAL A 352 2.97 4.97 10.08
N HIS A 353 3.36 3.75 9.71
CA HIS A 353 4.49 3.07 10.36
C HIS A 353 5.84 3.71 10.04
N TYR A 354 6.05 4.22 8.83
CA TYR A 354 7.38 4.58 8.34
C TYR A 354 8.01 5.81 9.04
N PRO A 355 7.28 6.85 9.44
CA PRO A 355 7.83 7.88 10.32
C PRO A 355 8.41 7.33 11.63
N PHE A 356 7.83 6.27 12.19
CA PHE A 356 8.36 5.59 13.37
C PHE A 356 9.56 4.70 13.03
N ILE A 357 9.61 4.13 11.83
CA ILE A 357 10.79 3.43 11.31
C ILE A 357 11.98 4.37 11.20
N TYR A 358 11.81 5.59 10.66
CA TYR A 358 12.89 6.58 10.63
C TYR A 358 13.43 6.91 12.04
N LEU A 359 12.53 7.05 13.02
CA LEU A 359 12.93 7.29 14.41
C LEU A 359 13.70 6.11 14.98
N TYR A 360 13.21 4.90 14.78
CA TYR A 360 13.85 3.66 15.20
C TYR A 360 15.23 3.50 14.53
N TYR A 361 15.31 3.72 13.22
CA TYR A 361 16.54 3.66 12.45
C TYR A 361 17.59 4.65 13.01
N ALA A 362 17.18 5.90 13.21
CA ALA A 362 18.07 6.93 13.76
C ALA A 362 18.58 6.55 15.18
N TRP A 363 17.70 6.04 16.02
CA TRP A 363 18.08 5.59 17.36
C TRP A 363 19.06 4.42 17.33
N VAL A 364 18.85 3.42 16.48
CA VAL A 364 19.77 2.28 16.30
C VAL A 364 21.13 2.77 15.79
N LYS A 365 21.15 3.63 14.75
CA LYS A 365 22.42 4.12 14.16
C LYS A 365 23.19 5.03 15.11
N ASN A 366 22.53 5.90 15.85
CA ASN A 366 23.18 6.79 16.81
C ASN A 366 23.72 6.06 18.04
N GLY A 367 23.07 4.96 18.43
CA GLY A 367 23.51 4.14 19.56
C GLY A 367 24.45 2.98 19.17
N ASP A 368 24.72 2.79 17.89
CA ASP A 368 25.43 1.62 17.34
C ASP A 368 24.89 0.29 17.90
N LEU A 369 23.55 0.20 17.95
CA LEU A 369 22.86 -0.89 18.61
C LEU A 369 22.78 -2.13 17.72
N THR A 370 22.98 -3.29 18.34
CA THR A 370 22.70 -4.57 17.71
C THR A 370 21.19 -4.84 17.66
N PHE A 371 20.77 -5.79 16.81
CA PHE A 371 19.37 -6.23 16.76
C PHE A 371 18.88 -6.74 18.13
N ARG A 372 19.73 -7.45 18.88
CA ARG A 372 19.37 -7.99 20.18
C ARG A 372 19.08 -6.89 21.21
N GLU A 373 19.89 -5.84 21.23
CA GLU A 373 19.72 -4.70 22.14
C GLU A 373 18.50 -3.87 21.80
N SER A 374 18.21 -3.72 20.54
CA SER A 374 17.07 -2.93 20.05
C SER A 374 15.74 -3.72 19.97
N LEU A 375 15.77 -5.04 20.17
CA LEU A 375 14.61 -5.92 20.04
C LEU A 375 13.39 -5.46 20.86
N PRO A 376 13.50 -5.01 22.12
CA PRO A 376 12.34 -4.52 22.87
C PRO A 376 11.66 -3.33 22.17
N CYS A 377 12.42 -2.38 21.62
CA CYS A 377 11.88 -1.26 20.87
C CYS A 377 11.31 -1.67 19.52
N ALA A 378 11.94 -2.63 18.83
CA ALA A 378 11.41 -3.21 17.60
C ALA A 378 10.05 -3.87 17.83
N LEU A 379 9.90 -4.64 18.91
CA LEU A 379 8.63 -5.25 19.31
C LEU A 379 7.60 -4.18 19.71
N ALA A 380 8.00 -3.17 20.46
CA ALA A 380 7.11 -2.05 20.83
C ALA A 380 6.62 -1.30 19.59
N LEU A 381 7.48 -1.04 18.61
CA LEU A 381 7.11 -0.43 17.33
C LEU A 381 6.13 -1.33 16.56
N PHE A 382 6.44 -2.62 16.44
CA PHE A 382 5.60 -3.58 15.73
C PHE A 382 4.21 -3.70 16.37
N PHE A 383 4.13 -3.95 17.67
CA PHE A 383 2.84 -4.07 18.37
C PHE A 383 2.14 -2.71 18.52
N GLY A 384 2.90 -1.63 18.72
CA GLY A 384 2.35 -0.27 18.76
C GLY A 384 1.70 0.15 17.45
N SER A 385 2.24 -0.29 16.32
CA SER A 385 1.66 -0.01 15.00
C SER A 385 0.34 -0.74 14.74
N VAL A 386 0.01 -1.77 15.53
CA VAL A 386 -1.24 -2.55 15.43
C VAL A 386 -2.36 -1.95 16.28
N ILE A 387 -2.05 -1.00 17.17
CA ILE A 387 -3.05 -0.31 17.99
C ILE A 387 -3.72 0.75 17.12
N PRO A 388 -5.06 0.67 16.92
CA PRO A 388 -5.79 1.58 16.05
C PRO A 388 -5.87 3.02 16.58
#